data_6c77faf3c88fed4b9e4c97926f4a2722
#
_entry.id   6c77faf3c88fed4b9e4c97926f4a2722
#
_cell.length_a   1.000
_cell.length_b   1.000
_cell.length_c   1.000
_cell.angle_alpha   90.00
_cell.angle_beta   90.00
_cell.angle_gamma   90.00
#
_symmetry.space_group_name_H-M   'P 1'
#
loop_
_entity.id
_entity.type
_entity.pdbx_description
1 polymer ?
#
loop_
_entity_poly.entity_id
_entity_poly.type
_entity_poly.pdbx_seq_one_letter_code
_entity_poly.pdbx_strand_id
1 'polypeptide(L)'
;MTRVAMMGSGSWGTAFAMVLAHAGCEVTIWARDPKTVEQITTIHQNRTYHPGIELSADVRATLTPQEALQGADYVVLAIPSQVVRANVSHWKPFIPESAVIVSLIKGIEIGTSKRMSQVIDELLGTPPSQVAVVSGPNLAREIVQRLSLIHI
;
A
#
# COMPACT_ATOMS: atom_id res chain seq x y z
N MET A 1 13.16 11.42 -7.56
CA MET A 1 11.75 11.43 -7.09
C MET A 1 11.52 10.10 -6.39
N THR A 2 10.95 10.10 -5.20
CA THR A 2 10.74 8.89 -4.41
C THR A 2 9.65 8.03 -5.03
N ARG A 3 9.95 6.76 -5.29
CA ARG A 3 9.02 5.79 -5.88
C ARG A 3 8.42 4.89 -4.82
N VAL A 4 7.11 4.77 -4.81
CA VAL A 4 6.37 3.97 -3.85
C VAL A 4 5.52 2.92 -4.56
N ALA A 5 5.75 1.66 -4.21
CA ALA A 5 4.86 0.56 -4.57
C ALA A 5 3.79 0.39 -3.47
N MET A 6 2.54 0.71 -3.79
CA MET A 6 1.40 0.49 -2.90
C MET A 6 0.77 -0.87 -3.22
N MET A 7 1.06 -1.87 -2.40
CA MET A 7 0.58 -3.24 -2.60
C MET A 7 -0.80 -3.41 -1.96
N GLY A 8 -1.82 -2.97 -2.70
CA GLY A 8 -3.24 -3.05 -2.32
C GLY A 8 -4.00 -1.76 -2.61
N SER A 9 -5.14 -1.91 -3.29
CA SER A 9 -6.02 -0.83 -3.75
C SER A 9 -7.28 -0.66 -2.90
N GLY A 10 -7.27 -1.16 -1.67
CA GLY A 10 -8.37 -1.00 -0.73
C GLY A 10 -8.53 0.45 -0.25
N SER A 11 -9.52 0.69 0.61
CA SER A 11 -9.82 2.05 1.11
C SER A 11 -8.58 2.71 1.74
N TRP A 12 -7.89 2.02 2.65
CA TRP A 12 -6.72 2.58 3.33
C TRP A 12 -5.50 2.69 2.40
N GLY A 13 -5.25 1.71 1.54
CA GLY A 13 -4.15 1.79 0.57
C GLY A 13 -4.31 2.95 -0.39
N THR A 14 -5.52 3.17 -0.92
CA THR A 14 -5.80 4.30 -1.82
C THR A 14 -5.66 5.64 -1.10
N ALA A 15 -6.17 5.75 0.14
CA ALA A 15 -6.04 6.99 0.91
C ALA A 15 -4.58 7.33 1.20
N PHE A 16 -3.77 6.35 1.58
CA PHE A 16 -2.36 6.56 1.88
C PHE A 16 -1.54 6.84 0.61
N ALA A 17 -1.91 6.23 -0.53
CA ALA A 17 -1.31 6.56 -1.83
C ALA A 17 -1.50 8.05 -2.18
N MET A 18 -2.67 8.62 -1.89
CA MET A 18 -2.91 10.05 -2.08
C MET A 18 -2.05 10.92 -1.16
N VAL A 19 -1.89 10.54 0.10
CA VAL A 19 -1.01 11.26 1.05
C VAL A 19 0.42 11.30 0.52
N LEU A 20 0.93 10.18 0.03
CA LEU A 20 2.27 10.07 -0.52
C LEU A 20 2.44 10.87 -1.82
N ALA A 21 1.45 10.82 -2.73
CA ALA A 21 1.48 11.61 -3.96
C ALA A 21 1.47 13.13 -3.65
N HIS A 22 0.67 13.58 -2.67
CA HIS A 22 0.71 14.97 -2.23
C HIS A 22 2.04 15.37 -1.56
N ALA A 23 2.77 14.42 -1.02
CA ALA A 23 4.13 14.63 -0.52
C ALA A 23 5.21 14.60 -1.62
N GLY A 24 4.82 14.50 -2.89
CA GLY A 24 5.71 14.52 -4.04
C GLY A 24 6.31 13.16 -4.40
N CYS A 25 5.69 12.06 -3.98
CA CYS A 25 6.11 10.71 -4.39
C CYS A 25 5.39 10.26 -5.67
N GLU A 26 6.08 9.48 -6.50
CA GLU A 26 5.44 8.67 -7.55
C GLU A 26 4.88 7.40 -6.93
N VAL A 27 3.58 7.19 -7.03
CA VAL A 27 2.92 6.03 -6.41
C VAL A 27 2.32 5.12 -7.47
N THR A 28 2.74 3.85 -7.46
CA THR A 28 2.12 2.81 -8.29
C THR A 28 1.34 1.85 -7.39
N ILE A 29 0.02 1.80 -7.56
CA ILE A 29 -0.87 0.91 -6.83
C ILE A 29 -0.96 -0.42 -7.57
N TRP A 30 -0.65 -1.52 -6.90
CA TRP A 30 -1.04 -2.84 -7.36
C TRP A 30 -2.47 -3.15 -6.95
N ALA A 31 -3.29 -3.54 -7.90
CA ALA A 31 -4.67 -3.96 -7.68
C ALA A 31 -4.96 -5.30 -8.35
N ARG A 32 -5.84 -6.11 -7.76
CA ARG A 32 -6.27 -7.40 -8.32
C ARG A 32 -7.42 -7.25 -9.33
N ASP A 33 -8.21 -6.20 -9.17
CA ASP A 33 -9.40 -5.97 -9.98
C ASP A 33 -9.08 -5.08 -11.18
N PRO A 34 -9.27 -5.57 -12.42
CA PRO A 34 -9.02 -4.79 -13.64
C PRO A 34 -9.85 -3.49 -13.71
N LYS A 35 -11.07 -3.48 -13.18
CA LYS A 35 -11.90 -2.26 -13.16
C LYS A 35 -11.29 -1.17 -12.28
N THR A 36 -10.71 -1.56 -11.15
CA THR A 36 -10.03 -0.61 -10.27
C THR A 36 -8.81 -0.02 -10.97
N VAL A 37 -8.01 -0.84 -11.66
CA VAL A 37 -6.85 -0.35 -12.43
C VAL A 37 -7.31 0.59 -13.54
N GLU A 38 -8.32 0.22 -14.31
CA GLU A 38 -8.89 1.06 -15.37
C GLU A 38 -9.37 2.42 -14.83
N GLN A 39 -10.14 2.42 -13.73
CA GLN A 39 -10.64 3.65 -13.12
C GLN A 39 -9.51 4.57 -12.65
N ILE A 40 -8.49 4.03 -11.98
CA ILE A 40 -7.37 4.84 -11.51
C ILE A 40 -6.58 5.40 -12.69
N THR A 41 -6.37 4.59 -13.74
CA THR A 41 -5.53 4.97 -14.89
C THR A 41 -6.25 5.95 -15.82
N THR A 42 -7.56 5.80 -16.06
CA THR A 42 -8.29 6.57 -17.07
C THR A 42 -9.01 7.80 -16.52
N ILE A 43 -9.55 7.70 -15.32
CA ILE A 43 -10.37 8.76 -14.72
C ILE A 43 -9.86 9.22 -13.35
N HIS A 44 -8.69 8.76 -12.93
CA HIS A 44 -8.08 9.10 -11.64
C HIS A 44 -9.02 8.94 -10.46
N GLN A 45 -9.79 7.84 -10.40
CA GLN A 45 -10.73 7.56 -9.31
C GLN A 45 -10.64 6.09 -8.87
N ASN A 46 -10.93 5.84 -7.60
CA ASN A 46 -11.25 4.51 -7.09
C ASN A 46 -12.68 4.53 -6.54
N ARG A 47 -13.64 4.37 -7.44
CA ARG A 47 -15.08 4.52 -7.13
C ARG A 47 -15.60 3.50 -6.14
N THR A 48 -14.96 2.35 -6.03
CA THR A 48 -15.36 1.30 -5.08
C THR A 48 -15.17 1.74 -3.63
N TYR A 49 -14.07 2.43 -3.35
CA TYR A 49 -13.72 2.79 -1.98
C TYR A 49 -13.86 4.28 -1.67
N HIS A 50 -13.65 5.14 -2.66
CA HIS A 50 -13.67 6.60 -2.52
C HIS A 50 -14.45 7.24 -3.69
N PRO A 51 -15.76 7.01 -3.77
CA PRO A 51 -16.59 7.59 -4.83
C PRO A 51 -16.54 9.13 -4.78
N GLY A 52 -16.34 9.75 -5.95
CA GLY A 52 -16.29 11.21 -6.07
C GLY A 52 -14.99 11.86 -5.62
N ILE A 53 -13.99 11.09 -5.19
CA ILE A 53 -12.66 11.59 -4.87
C ILE A 53 -11.74 11.42 -6.09
N GLU A 54 -11.15 12.52 -6.54
CA GLU A 54 -10.14 12.53 -7.60
C GLU A 54 -8.75 12.25 -7.00
N LEU A 55 -8.06 11.29 -7.58
CA LEU A 55 -6.68 10.93 -7.20
C LEU A 55 -5.69 11.83 -7.94
N SER A 56 -4.52 12.06 -7.35
CA SER A 56 -3.42 12.77 -8.03
C SER A 56 -3.00 12.03 -9.31
N ALA A 57 -2.59 12.79 -10.33
CA ALA A 57 -1.99 12.24 -11.55
C ALA A 57 -0.69 11.45 -11.30
N ASP A 58 -0.05 11.67 -10.16
CA ASP A 58 1.14 10.92 -9.70
C ASP A 58 0.80 9.54 -9.15
N VAL A 59 -0.50 9.19 -9.04
CA VAL A 59 -0.98 7.86 -8.66
C VAL A 59 -1.33 7.09 -9.92
N ARG A 60 -0.60 6.01 -10.15
CA ARG A 60 -0.85 5.04 -11.24
C ARG A 60 -1.33 3.73 -10.63
N ALA A 61 -1.88 2.85 -11.47
CA ALA A 61 -2.27 1.52 -11.06
C ALA A 61 -1.89 0.46 -12.08
N THR A 62 -1.62 -0.75 -11.59
CA THR A 62 -1.30 -1.91 -12.43
C THR A 62 -1.85 -3.20 -11.84
N LEU A 63 -2.07 -4.20 -12.70
CA LEU A 63 -2.40 -5.57 -12.31
C LEU A 63 -1.15 -6.41 -12.00
N THR A 64 0.03 -5.93 -12.41
CA THR A 64 1.28 -6.68 -12.40
C THR A 64 2.13 -6.28 -11.19
N PRO A 65 2.34 -7.18 -10.22
CA PRO A 65 3.16 -6.87 -9.03
C PRO A 65 4.59 -6.42 -9.40
N GLN A 66 5.18 -7.03 -10.41
CA GLN A 66 6.52 -6.71 -10.88
C GLN A 66 6.64 -5.25 -11.32
N GLU A 67 5.64 -4.77 -12.06
CA GLU A 67 5.59 -3.38 -12.52
C GLU A 67 5.45 -2.40 -11.35
N ALA A 68 4.58 -2.72 -10.38
CA ALA A 68 4.43 -1.89 -9.19
C ALA A 68 5.71 -1.79 -8.36
N LEU A 69 6.43 -2.91 -8.23
CA LEU A 69 7.62 -3.05 -7.39
C LEU A 69 8.92 -2.55 -8.07
N GLN A 70 8.91 -2.36 -9.39
CA GLN A 70 10.09 -2.00 -10.15
C GLN A 70 10.71 -0.68 -9.70
N GLY A 71 11.89 -0.75 -9.10
CA GLY A 71 12.66 0.42 -8.67
C GLY A 71 11.99 1.19 -7.52
N ALA A 72 11.14 0.53 -6.73
CA ALA A 72 10.52 1.14 -5.58
C ALA A 72 11.53 1.39 -4.45
N ASP A 73 11.54 2.60 -3.91
CA ASP A 73 12.28 2.95 -2.69
C ASP A 73 11.52 2.49 -1.43
N TYR A 74 10.19 2.50 -1.51
CA TYR A 74 9.29 2.04 -0.46
C TYR A 74 8.26 1.07 -1.02
N VAL A 75 8.04 -0.03 -0.29
CA VAL A 75 6.99 -1.01 -0.57
C VAL A 75 5.97 -0.96 0.56
N VAL A 76 4.79 -0.42 0.29
CA VAL A 76 3.73 -0.24 1.27
C VAL A 76 2.73 -1.38 1.16
N LEU A 77 2.60 -2.17 2.22
CA LEU A 77 1.69 -3.32 2.27
C LEU A 77 0.34 -2.89 2.85
N ALA A 78 -0.71 -2.94 2.03
CA ALA A 78 -2.07 -2.52 2.35
C ALA A 78 -3.13 -3.58 1.97
N ILE A 79 -2.85 -4.83 2.32
CA ILE A 79 -3.70 -6.00 2.07
C ILE A 79 -4.20 -6.59 3.39
N PRO A 80 -5.25 -7.44 3.38
CA PRO A 80 -5.71 -8.11 4.60
C PRO A 80 -4.63 -9.02 5.21
N SER A 81 -4.54 -9.05 6.55
CA SER A 81 -3.51 -9.81 7.29
C SER A 81 -3.39 -11.29 6.89
N GLN A 82 -4.53 -11.94 6.64
CA GLN A 82 -4.53 -13.39 6.37
C GLN A 82 -4.01 -13.80 4.98
N VAL A 83 -3.82 -12.84 4.09
CA VAL A 83 -3.25 -13.11 2.75
C VAL A 83 -1.81 -12.60 2.60
N VAL A 84 -1.23 -12.03 3.64
CA VAL A 84 0.13 -11.45 3.63
C VAL A 84 1.16 -12.51 3.27
N ARG A 85 1.15 -13.64 3.94
CA ARG A 85 2.13 -14.71 3.72
C ARG A 85 2.18 -15.16 2.27
N ALA A 86 1.04 -15.45 1.68
CA ALA A 86 0.96 -15.90 0.30
C ALA A 86 1.41 -14.82 -0.69
N ASN A 87 0.92 -13.58 -0.51
CA ASN A 87 1.23 -12.50 -1.43
C ASN A 87 2.69 -12.05 -1.33
N VAL A 88 3.20 -11.82 -0.12
CA VAL A 88 4.59 -11.37 0.08
C VAL A 88 5.58 -12.44 -0.39
N SER A 89 5.31 -13.72 -0.17
CA SER A 89 6.13 -14.80 -0.73
C SER A 89 6.18 -14.77 -2.26
N HIS A 90 5.04 -14.48 -2.90
CA HIS A 90 4.97 -14.35 -4.35
C HIS A 90 5.69 -13.10 -4.87
N TRP A 91 5.64 -12.00 -4.13
CA TRP A 91 6.25 -10.73 -4.52
C TRP A 91 7.73 -10.62 -4.19
N LYS A 92 8.23 -11.42 -3.24
CA LYS A 92 9.62 -11.40 -2.77
C LYS A 92 10.67 -11.29 -3.89
N PRO A 93 10.59 -12.04 -5.01
CA PRO A 93 11.58 -11.96 -6.08
C PRO A 93 11.65 -10.60 -6.78
N PHE A 94 10.61 -9.75 -6.61
CA PHE A 94 10.48 -8.45 -7.29
C PHE A 94 10.68 -7.28 -6.36
N ILE A 95 10.74 -7.51 -5.03
CA ILE A 95 10.98 -6.46 -4.04
C ILE A 95 12.45 -6.07 -4.10
N PRO A 96 12.78 -4.78 -4.34
CA PRO A 96 14.18 -4.34 -4.31
C PRO A 96 14.79 -4.55 -2.92
N GLU A 97 16.03 -5.06 -2.86
CA GLU A 97 16.72 -5.34 -1.59
C GLU A 97 16.92 -4.09 -0.72
N SER A 98 17.03 -2.92 -1.34
CA SER A 98 17.19 -1.64 -0.66
C SER A 98 15.87 -1.00 -0.22
N ALA A 99 14.72 -1.56 -0.63
CA ALA A 99 13.43 -0.95 -0.36
C ALA A 99 13.07 -1.03 1.13
N VAL A 100 12.51 0.05 1.65
CA VAL A 100 11.90 0.06 2.99
C VAL A 100 10.49 -0.52 2.90
N ILE A 101 10.18 -1.51 3.71
CA ILE A 101 8.86 -2.13 3.79
C ILE A 101 8.02 -1.38 4.82
N VAL A 102 6.88 -0.86 4.39
CA VAL A 102 5.94 -0.13 5.26
C VAL A 102 4.65 -0.94 5.40
N SER A 103 4.34 -1.38 6.61
CA SER A 103 3.12 -2.13 6.88
C SER A 103 2.00 -1.20 7.34
N LEU A 104 0.89 -1.17 6.60
CA LEU A 104 -0.38 -0.56 7.00
C LEU A 104 -1.37 -1.60 7.52
N ILE A 105 -0.93 -2.84 7.64
CA ILE A 105 -1.79 -4.00 7.88
C ILE A 105 -2.18 -4.05 9.34
N LYS A 106 -3.47 -4.19 9.59
CA LYS A 106 -4.05 -4.38 10.94
C LYS A 106 -4.26 -5.85 11.23
N GLY A 107 -4.05 -6.23 12.49
CA GLY A 107 -4.31 -7.60 12.96
C GLY A 107 -3.05 -8.46 13.09
N ILE A 108 -3.30 -9.74 13.35
CA ILE A 108 -2.31 -10.81 13.53
C ILE A 108 -2.62 -11.96 12.58
N GLU A 109 -1.65 -12.80 12.31
CA GLU A 109 -1.83 -14.01 11.50
C GLU A 109 -2.54 -15.10 12.32
N ILE A 110 -3.63 -15.65 11.79
CA ILE A 110 -4.32 -16.81 12.39
C ILE A 110 -3.42 -18.04 12.27
N GLY A 111 -3.39 -18.85 13.34
CA GLY A 111 -2.62 -20.09 13.40
C GLY A 111 -1.20 -19.90 13.96
N THR A 112 -0.53 -18.78 13.70
CA THR A 112 0.79 -18.50 14.27
C THR A 112 0.76 -17.46 15.39
N SER A 113 -0.32 -16.66 15.46
CA SER A 113 -0.46 -15.50 16.35
C SER A 113 0.64 -14.45 16.18
N LYS A 114 1.32 -14.44 15.03
CA LYS A 114 2.39 -13.48 14.72
C LYS A 114 1.81 -12.12 14.31
N ARG A 115 2.47 -11.06 14.78
CA ARG A 115 2.24 -9.71 14.27
C ARG A 115 2.71 -9.63 12.82
N MET A 116 2.12 -8.72 12.05
CA MET A 116 2.47 -8.58 10.62
C MET A 116 3.94 -8.24 10.40
N SER A 117 4.56 -7.45 11.25
CA SER A 117 6.00 -7.19 11.17
C SER A 117 6.86 -8.45 11.32
N GLN A 118 6.45 -9.39 12.19
CA GLN A 118 7.14 -10.67 12.36
C GLN A 118 6.95 -11.60 11.14
N VAL A 119 5.76 -11.58 10.54
CA VAL A 119 5.49 -12.32 9.30
C VAL A 119 6.31 -11.78 8.14
N ILE A 120 6.41 -10.46 8.02
CA ILE A 120 7.21 -9.78 6.99
C ILE A 120 8.70 -10.12 7.16
N ASP A 121 9.21 -10.02 8.38
CA ASP A 121 10.61 -10.35 8.71
C ASP A 121 10.93 -11.81 8.38
N GLU A 122 10.08 -12.74 8.78
CA GLU A 122 10.21 -14.17 8.47
C GLU A 122 10.26 -14.45 6.96
N LEU A 123 9.46 -13.73 6.18
CA LEU A 123 9.37 -13.95 4.74
C LEU A 123 10.51 -13.31 3.96
N LEU A 124 10.85 -12.09 4.31
CA LEU A 124 11.81 -11.29 3.54
C LEU A 124 13.24 -11.42 4.09
N GLY A 125 13.39 -11.63 5.39
CA GLY A 125 14.70 -11.62 6.06
C GLY A 125 15.35 -10.23 6.04
N THR A 126 14.54 -9.18 5.92
CA THR A 126 15.03 -7.79 5.89
C THR A 126 15.47 -7.34 7.27
N PRO A 127 16.51 -6.49 7.37
CA PRO A 127 16.89 -5.91 8.64
C PRO A 127 15.74 -5.15 9.29
N PRO A 128 15.59 -5.18 10.63
CA PRO A 128 14.53 -4.44 11.32
C PRO A 128 14.49 -2.94 10.99
N SER A 129 15.64 -2.36 10.64
CA SER A 129 15.74 -0.96 10.19
C SER A 129 15.06 -0.66 8.85
N GLN A 130 14.75 -1.69 8.07
CA GLN A 130 14.03 -1.58 6.80
C GLN A 130 12.53 -1.90 6.91
N VAL A 131 12.00 -2.14 8.11
CA VAL A 131 10.58 -2.43 8.33
C VAL A 131 9.96 -1.35 9.21
N ALA A 132 9.00 -0.62 8.67
CA ALA A 132 8.21 0.37 9.40
C ALA A 132 6.75 -0.08 9.51
N VAL A 133 6.08 0.32 10.58
CA VAL A 133 4.66 0.05 10.81
C VAL A 133 3.93 1.37 11.02
N VAL A 134 2.88 1.61 10.21
CA VAL A 134 1.97 2.73 10.38
C VAL A 134 0.65 2.21 10.95
N SER A 135 0.36 2.56 12.18
CA SER A 135 -0.84 2.14 12.90
C SER A 135 -1.47 3.31 13.65
N GLY A 136 -2.76 3.23 13.89
CA GLY A 136 -3.52 4.25 14.61
C GLY A 136 -4.99 4.30 14.18
N PRO A 137 -5.76 5.31 14.65
CA PRO A 137 -7.14 5.55 14.26
C PRO A 137 -7.20 6.19 12.85
N ASN A 138 -6.66 5.47 11.86
CA ASN A 138 -6.58 5.98 10.48
C ASN A 138 -7.92 5.79 9.77
N LEU A 139 -8.70 6.85 9.68
CA LEU A 139 -10.00 6.89 9.00
C LEU A 139 -9.78 7.31 7.53
N ALA A 140 -9.71 6.33 6.64
CA ALA A 140 -9.35 6.54 5.24
C ALA A 140 -10.23 7.60 4.53
N ARG A 141 -11.55 7.63 4.82
CA ARG A 141 -12.48 8.63 4.23
C ARG A 141 -12.13 10.06 4.64
N GLU A 142 -11.74 10.26 5.88
CA GLU A 142 -11.37 11.58 6.40
C GLU A 142 -10.03 12.05 5.84
N ILE A 143 -9.09 11.11 5.73
CA ILE A 143 -7.76 11.37 5.18
C ILE A 143 -7.84 11.80 3.70
N VAL A 144 -8.62 11.12 2.87
CA VAL A 144 -8.78 11.50 1.45
C VAL A 144 -9.46 12.86 1.28
N GLN A 145 -10.29 13.27 2.24
CA GLN A 145 -10.93 14.58 2.27
C GLN A 145 -10.03 15.66 2.89
N ARG A 146 -8.79 15.32 3.26
CA ARG A 146 -7.81 16.20 3.91
C ARG A 146 -8.30 16.79 5.24
N LEU A 147 -9.16 16.07 5.93
CA LEU A 147 -9.61 16.47 7.27
C LEU A 147 -8.48 16.23 8.27
N SER A 148 -8.29 17.21 9.18
CA SER A 148 -7.32 17.06 10.26
C SER A 148 -7.85 16.07 11.30
N LEU A 149 -7.05 15.06 11.64
CA LEU A 149 -7.35 14.12 12.72
C LEU A 149 -7.01 14.69 14.12
N ILE A 150 -6.48 15.91 14.18
CA ILE A 150 -6.06 16.56 15.43
C ILE A 150 -7.26 17.23 16.14
N HIS A 151 -8.36 17.45 15.43
CA HIS A 151 -9.53 18.16 15.94
C HIS A 151 -10.73 17.22 16.19
N ILE A 152 -10.45 15.99 16.61
CA ILE A 152 -11.48 15.06 17.09
C ILE A 152 -11.79 15.40 18.55
#